data_23c21ab5e9ea457795e46f40d0e5ef67
#
_entry.id   23c21ab5e9ea457795e46f40d0e5ef67
#
_cell.length_a   1.000
_cell.length_b   1.000
_cell.length_c   1.000
_cell.angle_alpha   90.00
_cell.angle_beta   90.00
_cell.angle_gamma   90.00
#
_symmetry.space_group_name_H-M   'P 1'
#
loop_
_entity.id
_entity.type
_entity.pdbx_description
1 polymer ?
#
loop_
_entity_poly.entity_id
_entity_poly.type
_entity_poly.pdbx_seq_one_letter_code
_entity_poly.pdbx_strand_id
1 'polypeptide(L)'
;MKIRKSIFFFFSQYRDLKVKRDAYIQRLNGIYLNNLSKSKVELIRGEGTFVDKNLVAVGNDVYSADHILIAVGGYPTWPSIPGAEHGISSDGFFELESLPKKVIKGRLNLKPCF
;
A
#
# COMPACT_ATOMS: atom_id res chain seq x y z
N MET A 1 21.84 -15.34 -33.52
CA MET A 1 20.80 -14.46 -32.93
C MET A 1 20.77 -14.69 -31.43
N LYS A 2 21.41 -13.77 -30.64
CA LYS A 2 21.73 -13.95 -29.20
C LYS A 2 20.81 -13.11 -28.29
N ILE A 3 19.50 -13.29 -28.34
CA ILE A 3 18.55 -12.47 -27.53
C ILE A 3 17.97 -13.23 -26.31
N ARG A 4 18.10 -14.55 -26.23
CA ARG A 4 17.43 -15.34 -25.17
C ARG A 4 18.10 -15.27 -23.78
N LYS A 5 19.39 -14.99 -23.68
CA LYS A 5 20.09 -14.94 -22.37
C LYS A 5 19.82 -13.67 -21.56
N SER A 6 19.61 -12.53 -22.22
CA SER A 6 19.36 -11.25 -21.54
C SER A 6 18.00 -11.20 -20.82
N ILE A 7 16.95 -11.77 -21.43
CA ILE A 7 15.59 -11.75 -20.85
C ILE A 7 15.53 -12.64 -19.61
N PHE A 8 16.17 -13.80 -19.61
CA PHE A 8 16.17 -14.71 -18.45
C PHE A 8 16.93 -14.10 -17.26
N PHE A 9 18.01 -13.37 -17.51
CA PHE A 9 18.77 -12.65 -16.48
C PHE A 9 17.94 -11.53 -15.83
N PHE A 10 17.18 -10.77 -16.61
CA PHE A 10 16.28 -9.73 -16.09
C PHE A 10 15.15 -10.30 -15.21
N PHE A 11 14.57 -11.43 -15.57
CA PHE A 11 13.52 -12.09 -14.77
C PHE A 11 14.05 -12.59 -13.42
N SER A 12 15.26 -13.11 -13.37
CA SER A 12 15.90 -13.51 -12.12
C SER A 12 16.14 -12.31 -11.20
N GLN A 13 16.66 -11.19 -11.74
CA GLN A 13 16.89 -9.97 -10.97
C GLN A 13 15.62 -9.36 -10.40
N TYR A 14 14.49 -9.45 -11.10
CA TYR A 14 13.22 -8.90 -10.59
C TYR A 14 12.71 -9.67 -9.38
N ARG A 15 12.79 -11.00 -9.37
CA ARG A 15 12.44 -11.81 -8.20
C ARG A 15 13.29 -11.47 -6.99
N ASP A 16 14.60 -11.37 -7.20
CA ASP A 16 15.54 -11.01 -6.14
C ASP A 16 15.25 -9.60 -5.58
N LEU A 17 14.89 -8.66 -6.46
CA LEU A 17 14.51 -7.31 -6.08
C LEU A 17 13.22 -7.33 -5.24
N LYS A 18 12.21 -8.12 -5.65
CA LYS A 18 10.96 -8.27 -4.90
C LYS A 18 11.21 -8.82 -3.50
N VAL A 19 11.99 -9.88 -3.37
CA VAL A 19 12.34 -10.49 -2.08
C VAL A 19 13.06 -9.48 -1.17
N LYS A 20 14.03 -8.75 -1.70
CA LYS A 20 14.77 -7.72 -0.94
C LYS A 20 13.85 -6.57 -0.50
N ARG A 21 12.94 -6.13 -1.37
CA ARG A 21 11.95 -5.10 -1.08
C ARG A 21 11.00 -5.56 0.02
N ASP A 22 10.46 -6.77 -0.08
CA ASP A 22 9.50 -7.30 0.88
C ASP A 22 10.15 -7.47 2.27
N ALA A 23 11.38 -7.96 2.32
CA ALA A 23 12.17 -8.03 3.55
C ALA A 23 12.46 -6.63 4.14
N TYR A 24 12.73 -5.65 3.30
CA TYR A 24 12.93 -4.25 3.73
C TYR A 24 11.65 -3.65 4.33
N ILE A 25 10.50 -3.88 3.68
CA ILE A 25 9.19 -3.42 4.19
C ILE A 25 8.87 -4.06 5.54
N GLN A 26 9.09 -5.37 5.69
CA GLN A 26 8.89 -6.07 6.97
C GLN A 26 9.78 -5.47 8.08
N ARG A 27 11.04 -5.17 7.77
CA ARG A 27 11.95 -4.51 8.71
C ARG A 27 11.44 -3.13 9.12
N LEU A 28 10.96 -2.32 8.17
CA LEU A 28 10.40 -0.99 8.47
C LEU A 28 9.15 -1.10 9.35
N ASN A 29 8.24 -2.01 9.05
CA ASN A 29 7.05 -2.25 9.86
C ASN A 29 7.43 -2.63 11.30
N GLY A 30 8.45 -3.46 11.49
CA GLY A 30 8.99 -3.78 12.81
C GLY A 30 9.54 -2.56 13.56
N ILE A 31 10.24 -1.66 12.86
CA ILE A 31 10.73 -0.40 13.44
C ILE A 31 9.56 0.50 13.87
N TYR A 32 8.52 0.64 13.04
CA TYR A 32 7.35 1.45 13.40
C TYR A 32 6.62 0.90 14.63
N LEU A 33 6.39 -0.42 14.70
CA LEU A 33 5.79 -1.05 15.87
C LEU A 33 6.63 -0.81 17.15
N ASN A 34 7.95 -0.92 17.04
CA ASN A 34 8.86 -0.66 18.15
C ASN A 34 8.79 0.81 18.61
N ASN A 35 8.70 1.75 17.67
CA ASN A 35 8.59 3.17 17.97
C ASN A 35 7.27 3.48 18.70
N LEU A 36 6.15 2.91 18.24
CA LEU A 36 4.85 3.06 18.91
C LEU A 36 4.92 2.51 20.34
N SER A 37 5.49 1.31 20.54
CA SER A 37 5.66 0.69 21.84
C SER A 37 6.53 1.54 22.78
N LYS A 38 7.67 2.06 22.29
CA LYS A 38 8.55 2.96 23.06
C LYS A 38 7.86 4.26 23.46
N SER A 39 7.01 4.78 22.60
CA SER A 39 6.22 6.00 22.86
C SER A 39 4.97 5.72 23.69
N LYS A 40 4.75 4.48 24.13
CA LYS A 40 3.56 4.04 24.87
C LYS A 40 2.24 4.36 24.13
N VAL A 41 2.26 4.30 22.79
CA VAL A 41 1.08 4.46 21.96
C VAL A 41 0.49 3.08 21.72
N GLU A 42 -0.77 2.93 22.07
CA GLU A 42 -1.53 1.70 21.79
C GLU A 42 -1.90 1.63 20.32
N LEU A 43 -1.66 0.49 19.67
CA LEU A 43 -2.04 0.23 18.29
C LEU A 43 -3.23 -0.71 18.26
N ILE A 44 -4.37 -0.17 17.85
CA ILE A 44 -5.60 -0.94 17.63
C ILE A 44 -5.72 -1.21 16.13
N ARG A 45 -5.84 -2.49 15.75
CA ARG A 45 -5.95 -2.90 14.35
C ARG A 45 -7.41 -3.18 14.02
N GLY A 46 -7.91 -2.57 12.96
CA GLY A 46 -9.28 -2.77 12.48
C GLY A 46 -9.74 -1.59 11.65
N GLU A 47 -10.95 -1.68 11.17
CA GLU A 47 -11.62 -0.61 10.45
C GLU A 47 -12.31 0.31 11.47
N GLY A 48 -11.84 1.56 11.54
CA GLY A 48 -12.38 2.57 12.44
C GLY A 48 -13.56 3.30 11.81
N THR A 49 -14.70 3.35 12.51
CA THR A 49 -15.90 4.05 12.06
C THR A 49 -16.36 5.03 13.15
N PHE A 50 -16.64 6.28 12.78
CA PHE A 50 -17.24 7.24 13.71
C PHE A 50 -18.68 6.82 14.06
N VAL A 51 -18.95 6.70 15.35
CA VAL A 51 -20.30 6.46 15.87
C VAL A 51 -20.89 7.70 16.52
N ASP A 52 -20.02 8.62 16.97
CA ASP A 52 -20.40 9.95 17.47
C ASP A 52 -19.20 10.89 17.30
N LYS A 53 -19.36 12.17 17.65
CA LYS A 53 -18.36 13.24 17.52
C LYS A 53 -16.98 12.87 18.10
N ASN A 54 -16.95 12.22 19.25
CA ASN A 54 -15.73 11.84 19.97
C ASN A 54 -15.62 10.32 20.17
N LEU A 55 -16.38 9.52 19.44
CA LEU A 55 -16.43 8.07 19.56
C LEU A 55 -16.12 7.39 18.24
N VAL A 56 -15.18 6.46 18.29
CA VAL A 56 -14.79 5.62 17.16
C VAL A 56 -14.98 4.15 17.53
N ALA A 57 -15.74 3.42 16.74
CA ALA A 57 -15.89 1.98 16.86
C ALA A 57 -14.83 1.27 16.01
N VAL A 58 -14.24 0.21 16.56
CA VAL A 58 -13.35 -0.73 15.84
C VAL A 58 -13.81 -2.15 16.16
N GLY A 59 -14.45 -2.81 15.20
CA GLY A 59 -15.14 -4.08 15.46
C GLY A 59 -16.27 -3.91 16.49
N ASN A 60 -16.18 -4.61 17.62
CA ASN A 60 -17.18 -4.53 18.70
C ASN A 60 -16.81 -3.53 19.81
N ASP A 61 -15.62 -2.96 19.76
CA ASP A 61 -15.13 -2.05 20.79
C ASP A 61 -15.34 -0.59 20.38
N VAL A 62 -15.61 0.27 21.36
CA VAL A 62 -15.80 1.71 21.15
C VAL A 62 -14.77 2.48 21.97
N TYR A 63 -14.09 3.39 21.32
CA TYR A 63 -13.02 4.22 21.90
C TYR A 63 -13.47 5.67 21.91
N SER A 64 -13.16 6.40 22.98
CA SER A 64 -13.45 7.84 23.12
C SER A 64 -12.16 8.64 23.21
N ALA A 65 -12.15 9.84 22.63
CA ALA A 65 -11.04 10.78 22.74
C ALA A 65 -11.56 12.22 22.65
N ASP A 66 -10.91 13.15 23.36
CA ASP A 66 -11.21 14.58 23.28
C ASP A 66 -10.81 15.16 21.91
N HIS A 67 -9.74 14.62 21.31
CA HIS A 67 -9.24 15.02 20.01
C HIS A 67 -8.97 13.79 19.14
N ILE A 68 -9.46 13.81 17.92
CA ILE A 68 -9.30 12.73 16.94
C ILE A 68 -8.65 13.29 15.68
N LEU A 69 -7.52 12.71 15.27
CA LEU A 69 -6.86 13.02 14.01
C LEU A 69 -7.25 11.99 12.95
N ILE A 70 -7.89 12.45 11.87
CA ILE A 70 -8.18 11.62 10.70
C ILE A 70 -6.99 11.67 9.75
N ALA A 71 -6.26 10.57 9.60
CA ALA A 71 -5.06 10.47 8.78
C ALA A 71 -5.10 9.20 7.90
N VAL A 72 -6.22 8.98 7.22
CA VAL A 72 -6.52 7.76 6.46
C VAL A 72 -5.85 7.71 5.07
N GLY A 73 -5.16 8.78 4.66
CA GLY A 73 -4.48 8.83 3.36
C GLY A 73 -5.44 9.03 2.18
N GLY A 74 -5.14 8.41 1.07
CA GLY A 74 -5.93 8.50 -0.16
C GLY A 74 -5.73 7.29 -1.05
N TYR A 75 -6.57 7.15 -2.07
CA TYR A 75 -6.48 6.12 -3.09
C TYR A 75 -6.33 6.71 -4.50
N PRO A 76 -5.74 5.97 -5.45
CA PRO A 76 -5.60 6.42 -6.83
C PRO A 76 -6.96 6.64 -7.51
N THR A 77 -7.12 7.76 -8.20
CA THR A 77 -8.32 7.99 -9.02
C THR A 77 -8.12 7.36 -10.39
N TRP A 78 -9.01 6.45 -10.76
CA TRP A 78 -9.01 5.84 -12.09
C TRP A 78 -9.54 6.80 -13.15
N PRO A 79 -8.92 6.88 -14.33
CA PRO A 79 -9.44 7.69 -15.42
C PRO A 79 -10.71 7.08 -16.00
N SER A 80 -11.66 7.91 -16.41
CA SER A 80 -12.88 7.49 -17.08
C SER A 80 -12.65 7.32 -18.60
N ILE A 81 -11.80 6.37 -18.97
CA ILE A 81 -11.47 6.04 -20.37
C ILE A 81 -11.68 4.54 -20.62
N PRO A 82 -12.04 4.13 -21.85
CA PRO A 82 -12.14 2.73 -22.21
C PRO A 82 -10.80 2.01 -21.97
N GLY A 83 -10.84 0.82 -21.34
CA GLY A 83 -9.65 0.04 -21.02
C GLY A 83 -8.98 0.38 -19.67
N ALA A 84 -9.50 1.34 -18.90
CA ALA A 84 -8.96 1.68 -17.58
C ALA A 84 -8.96 0.48 -16.61
N GLU A 85 -9.92 -0.42 -16.77
CA GLU A 85 -10.08 -1.67 -16.01
C GLU A 85 -8.92 -2.66 -16.19
N HIS A 86 -8.13 -2.53 -17.26
CA HIS A 86 -6.93 -3.33 -17.49
C HIS A 86 -5.66 -2.73 -16.88
N GLY A 87 -5.78 -1.52 -16.31
CA GLY A 87 -4.69 -0.83 -15.65
C GLY A 87 -4.45 -1.38 -14.24
N ILE A 88 -3.28 -1.07 -13.69
CA ILE A 88 -2.93 -1.28 -12.28
C ILE A 88 -2.43 0.04 -11.70
N SER A 89 -2.69 0.27 -10.42
CA SER A 89 -2.13 1.40 -9.69
C SER A 89 -0.67 1.14 -9.28
N SER A 90 -0.04 2.12 -8.61
CA SER A 90 1.27 1.91 -7.98
C SER A 90 1.27 0.73 -7.02
N ASP A 91 0.17 0.50 -6.30
CA ASP A 91 0.06 -0.60 -5.35
C ASP A 91 0.11 -1.94 -6.09
N GLY A 92 -0.71 -2.11 -7.12
CA GLY A 92 -0.67 -3.29 -7.98
C GLY A 92 0.69 -3.48 -8.68
N PHE A 93 1.40 -2.39 -8.99
CA PHE A 93 2.76 -2.49 -9.54
C PHE A 93 3.72 -3.13 -8.54
N PHE A 94 3.64 -2.76 -7.27
CA PHE A 94 4.47 -3.36 -6.23
C PHE A 94 4.10 -4.82 -5.90
N GLU A 95 2.89 -5.24 -6.22
CA GLU A 95 2.43 -6.61 -6.03
C GLU A 95 2.78 -7.56 -7.19
N LEU A 96 3.20 -7.03 -8.35
CA LEU A 96 3.56 -7.84 -9.49
C LEU A 96 4.61 -8.91 -9.14
N GLU A 97 4.36 -10.14 -9.54
CA GLU A 97 5.30 -11.26 -9.38
C GLU A 97 6.28 -11.39 -10.54
N SER A 98 5.94 -10.81 -11.69
CA SER A 98 6.77 -10.85 -12.90
C SER A 98 6.72 -9.52 -13.64
N LEU A 99 7.81 -9.20 -14.35
CA LEU A 99 7.86 -8.00 -15.18
C LEU A 99 6.97 -8.15 -16.41
N PRO A 100 6.08 -7.18 -16.68
CA PRO A 100 5.32 -7.15 -17.93
C PRO A 100 6.23 -6.89 -19.12
N LYS A 101 5.93 -7.51 -20.27
CA LYS A 101 6.72 -7.34 -21.50
C LYS A 101 6.65 -5.93 -22.08
N LYS A 102 5.53 -5.23 -21.86
CA LYS A 102 5.28 -3.86 -22.32
C LYS A 102 4.52 -3.12 -21.23
N VAL A 103 4.83 -1.84 -21.04
CA VAL A 103 4.19 -0.96 -20.05
C VAL A 103 3.83 0.35 -20.72
N ILE A 104 2.62 0.82 -20.47
CA ILE A 104 2.19 2.19 -20.75
C ILE A 104 1.99 2.87 -19.40
N LYS A 105 2.66 4.00 -19.16
CA LYS A 105 2.56 4.77 -17.92
C LYS A 105 1.66 5.96 -18.11
N GLY A 106 0.60 6.04 -17.30
CA GLY A 106 -0.25 7.23 -17.15
C GLY A 106 -0.03 7.92 -15.80
N ARG A 107 -0.31 9.21 -15.70
CA ARG A 107 -0.33 9.95 -14.44
C ARG A 107 -1.76 9.95 -13.89
N LEU A 108 -1.93 9.45 -12.67
CA LEU A 108 -3.20 9.47 -11.94
C LEU A 108 -3.14 10.50 -10.81
N ASN A 109 -4.29 11.09 -10.48
CA ASN A 109 -4.45 11.91 -9.29
C ASN A 109 -4.82 11.03 -8.10
N LEU A 110 -4.57 11.51 -6.87
CA LEU A 110 -5.03 10.89 -5.64
C LEU A 110 -6.34 11.55 -5.20
N LYS A 111 -7.28 10.74 -4.69
CA LYS A 111 -8.44 11.24 -3.95
C LYS A 111 -8.28 10.91 -2.47
N PRO A 112 -8.68 11.81 -1.55
CA PRO A 112 -8.71 11.49 -0.13
C PRO A 112 -9.76 10.40 0.16
N CYS A 113 -9.53 9.64 1.25
CA CYS A 113 -10.42 8.58 1.73
C CYS A 113 -11.34 9.12 2.84
N PHE A 114 -12.22 10.07 2.54
CA PHE A 114 -13.29 10.54 3.46
C PHE A 114 -14.52 10.98 2.71
#